data_75569f3b0d192e8cb3cc4189412a5e39
#
_entry.id   75569f3b0d192e8cb3cc4189412a5e39
#
_cell.length_a   1.000
_cell.length_b   1.000
_cell.length_c   1.000
_cell.angle_alpha   90.00
_cell.angle_beta   90.00
_cell.angle_gamma   90.00
#
_symmetry.space_group_name_H-M   'P 1'
#
loop_
_entity.id
_entity.type
_entity.pdbx_description
1 polymer ?
#
loop_
_entity_poly.entity_id
_entity_poly.type
_entity_poly.pdbx_seq_one_letter_code
_entity_poly.pdbx_strand_id
1 'polypeptide(L)'
;ILSKNKDYKVPIKINIDLVENPDIAQTVIITCFGLGISCEITGLQTLKIKETDRLQAMKNELRKLGADVEITKNSLHLSPIEKINKNISINTYNDHRMAMAFSPLAMLVPITINNPEVVTKSYKNFWKDLKAINFNISG
;
A
#
# COMPACT_ATOMS: atom_id res chain seq x y z
N ILE A 1 -24.42 10.84 -7.07
CA ILE A 1 -23.94 9.99 -8.18
C ILE A 1 -22.45 10.23 -8.33
N LEU A 2 -21.64 9.18 -8.25
CA LEU A 2 -20.21 9.23 -8.56
C LEU A 2 -20.00 8.65 -9.96
N SER A 3 -19.25 9.36 -10.79
CA SER A 3 -18.86 8.87 -12.11
C SER A 3 -17.38 9.19 -12.38
N LYS A 4 -16.71 8.33 -13.15
CA LYS A 4 -15.36 8.60 -13.61
C LYS A 4 -15.39 9.64 -14.73
N ASN A 5 -14.56 10.68 -14.65
CA ASN A 5 -14.34 11.56 -15.77
C ASN A 5 -13.70 10.78 -16.92
N LYS A 6 -14.31 10.76 -18.10
CA LYS A 6 -13.84 10.01 -19.27
C LYS A 6 -12.50 10.54 -19.79
N ASP A 7 -12.22 11.81 -19.60
CA ASP A 7 -11.01 12.49 -20.06
C ASP A 7 -9.88 12.49 -19.01
N TYR A 8 -10.11 11.85 -17.84
CA TYR A 8 -9.11 11.79 -16.78
C TYR A 8 -7.91 10.96 -17.23
N LYS A 9 -6.74 11.59 -17.22
CA LYS A 9 -5.46 10.92 -17.44
C LYS A 9 -4.81 10.66 -16.09
N VAL A 10 -4.33 9.44 -15.89
CA VAL A 10 -3.54 9.08 -14.70
C VAL A 10 -2.27 9.93 -14.69
N PRO A 11 -1.95 10.64 -13.59
CA PRO A 11 -0.75 11.46 -13.51
C PRO A 11 0.51 10.55 -13.55
N ILE A 12 1.59 11.05 -14.10
CA ILE A 12 2.89 10.35 -14.11
C ILE A 12 3.54 10.45 -12.72
N LYS A 13 3.33 11.57 -12.03
CA LYS A 13 3.90 11.86 -10.71
C LYS A 13 2.90 12.62 -9.86
N ILE A 14 2.91 12.33 -8.55
CA ILE A 14 2.20 13.11 -7.54
C ILE A 14 3.13 13.51 -6.39
N ASN A 15 2.89 14.68 -5.80
CA ASN A 15 3.53 15.13 -4.57
C ASN A 15 2.43 15.48 -3.57
N ILE A 16 2.47 14.87 -2.39
CA ILE A 16 1.42 15.07 -1.36
C ILE A 16 2.09 15.24 -0.01
N ASP A 17 1.66 16.25 0.75
CA ASP A 17 1.95 16.36 2.17
C ASP A 17 0.81 15.74 2.98
N LEU A 18 1.13 14.76 3.81
CA LEU A 18 0.19 14.02 4.66
C LEU A 18 0.38 14.31 6.15
N VAL A 19 0.97 15.47 6.51
CA VAL A 19 1.19 15.83 7.92
C VAL A 19 -0.08 15.79 8.75
N GLU A 20 -1.23 16.20 8.20
CA GLU A 20 -2.53 16.17 8.86
C GLU A 20 -3.20 14.78 8.81
N ASN A 21 -2.82 13.92 7.87
CA ASN A 21 -3.45 12.62 7.64
C ASN A 21 -2.42 11.50 7.37
N PRO A 22 -1.41 11.30 8.22
CA PRO A 22 -0.33 10.34 7.94
C PRO A 22 -0.82 8.90 7.87
N ASP A 23 -1.94 8.58 8.50
CA ASP A 23 -2.48 7.21 8.57
C ASP A 23 -3.03 6.68 7.24
N ILE A 24 -3.23 7.53 6.21
CA ILE A 24 -3.60 7.07 4.87
C ILE A 24 -2.37 6.86 3.96
N ALA A 25 -1.17 7.18 4.41
CA ALA A 25 0.04 7.15 3.59
C ALA A 25 0.28 5.78 2.94
N GLN A 26 0.12 4.68 3.69
CA GLN A 26 0.30 3.33 3.15
C GLN A 26 -0.64 3.07 1.98
N THR A 27 -1.92 3.43 2.11
CA THR A 27 -2.90 3.27 1.04
C THR A 27 -2.53 4.10 -0.19
N VAL A 28 -2.15 5.36 -0.01
CA VAL A 28 -1.77 6.26 -1.11
C VAL A 28 -0.53 5.72 -1.84
N ILE A 29 0.51 5.35 -1.09
CA ILE A 29 1.77 4.83 -1.66
C ILE A 29 1.54 3.54 -2.46
N ILE A 30 0.79 2.58 -1.89
CA ILE A 30 0.49 1.32 -2.60
C ILE A 30 -0.40 1.55 -3.82
N THR A 31 -1.33 2.51 -3.77
CA THR A 31 -2.12 2.88 -4.94
C THR A 31 -1.22 3.45 -6.04
N CYS A 32 -0.29 4.35 -5.70
CA CYS A 32 0.68 4.88 -6.67
C CYS A 32 1.52 3.75 -7.28
N PHE A 33 2.04 2.85 -6.43
CA PHE A 33 2.82 1.70 -6.87
C PHE A 33 2.05 0.82 -7.84
N GLY A 34 0.81 0.43 -7.50
CA GLY A 34 -0.03 -0.41 -8.35
C GLY A 34 -0.42 0.24 -9.68
N LEU A 35 -0.50 1.57 -9.73
CA LEU A 35 -0.82 2.34 -10.94
C LEU A 35 0.42 2.77 -11.72
N GLY A 36 1.63 2.44 -11.28
CA GLY A 36 2.88 2.87 -11.93
C GLY A 36 3.15 4.37 -11.81
N ILE A 37 2.57 5.04 -10.80
CA ILE A 37 2.72 6.47 -10.56
C ILE A 37 3.93 6.70 -9.64
N SER A 38 4.85 7.57 -10.05
CA SER A 38 5.89 8.09 -9.14
C SER A 38 5.24 8.95 -8.05
N CYS A 39 5.71 8.86 -6.81
CA CYS A 39 5.20 9.75 -5.77
C CYS A 39 6.29 10.22 -4.79
N GLU A 40 6.11 11.45 -4.32
CA GLU A 40 6.83 12.04 -3.21
C GLU A 40 5.82 12.34 -2.10
N ILE A 41 5.88 11.60 -1.01
CA ILE A 41 4.95 11.76 0.12
C ILE A 41 5.74 12.29 1.31
N THR A 42 5.33 13.44 1.84
CA THR A 42 5.91 14.11 3.01
C THR A 42 4.98 14.12 4.21
N GLY A 43 5.42 14.65 5.36
CA GLY A 43 4.58 14.72 6.56
C GLY A 43 4.46 13.39 7.32
N LEU A 44 5.40 12.45 7.14
CA LEU A 44 5.31 11.07 7.61
C LEU A 44 6.06 10.79 8.93
N GLN A 45 6.48 11.83 9.66
CA GLN A 45 7.31 11.69 10.87
C GLN A 45 6.68 10.81 11.95
N THR A 46 5.34 10.82 12.08
CA THR A 46 4.63 10.04 13.11
C THR A 46 4.52 8.55 12.76
N LEU A 47 4.79 8.15 11.53
CA LEU A 47 4.69 6.75 11.10
C LEU A 47 5.76 5.84 11.68
N LYS A 48 6.86 6.41 12.20
CA LYS A 48 7.94 5.65 12.84
C LYS A 48 7.61 5.13 14.23
N ILE A 49 6.63 5.74 14.90
CA ILE A 49 6.26 5.45 16.28
C ILE A 49 4.84 4.86 16.40
N LYS A 50 4.36 4.21 15.34
CA LYS A 50 3.07 3.51 15.32
C LYS A 50 3.25 2.04 15.77
N GLU A 51 2.38 1.13 15.36
CA GLU A 51 2.46 -0.32 15.66
C GLU A 51 3.80 -0.93 15.21
N THR A 52 4.41 -0.35 14.20
CA THR A 52 5.75 -0.62 13.68
C THR A 52 6.34 0.67 13.12
N ASP A 53 7.63 0.68 12.76
CA ASP A 53 8.15 1.71 11.83
C ASP A 53 7.55 1.46 10.44
N ARG A 54 6.40 2.10 10.19
CA ARG A 54 5.63 1.93 8.96
C ARG A 54 6.41 2.33 7.71
N LEU A 55 7.29 3.34 7.80
CA LEU A 55 8.11 3.75 6.65
C LEU A 55 9.10 2.65 6.28
N GLN A 56 9.78 2.08 7.29
CA GLN A 56 10.72 0.99 7.03
C GLN A 56 10.00 -0.28 6.57
N ALA A 57 8.84 -0.60 7.14
CA ALA A 57 8.02 -1.73 6.71
C ALA A 57 7.59 -1.57 5.24
N MET A 58 7.07 -0.39 4.85
CA MET A 58 6.70 -0.08 3.47
C MET A 58 7.87 -0.23 2.51
N LYS A 59 9.03 0.32 2.85
CA LYS A 59 10.25 0.19 2.04
C LYS A 59 10.64 -1.26 1.83
N ASN A 60 10.64 -2.06 2.90
CA ASN A 60 11.03 -3.47 2.83
C ASN A 60 10.09 -4.27 1.91
N GLU A 61 8.78 -4.12 2.08
CA GLU A 61 7.81 -4.89 1.32
C GLU A 61 7.71 -4.43 -0.15
N LEU A 62 7.77 -3.13 -0.40
CA LEU A 62 7.78 -2.58 -1.76
C LEU A 62 9.00 -3.04 -2.55
N ARG A 63 10.18 -3.11 -1.93
CA ARG A 63 11.39 -3.62 -2.59
C ARG A 63 11.29 -5.09 -3.00
N LYS A 64 10.64 -5.94 -2.22
CA LYS A 64 10.36 -7.32 -2.63
C LYS A 64 9.52 -7.39 -3.90
N LEU A 65 8.57 -6.46 -4.04
CA LEU A 65 7.72 -6.33 -5.23
C LEU A 65 8.42 -5.70 -6.44
N GLY A 66 9.68 -5.28 -6.29
CA GLY A 66 10.50 -4.70 -7.36
C GLY A 66 10.52 -3.17 -7.38
N ALA A 67 9.98 -2.51 -6.35
CA ALA A 67 9.98 -1.06 -6.29
C ALA A 67 11.38 -0.48 -6.02
N ASP A 68 11.68 0.62 -6.69
CA ASP A 68 12.73 1.54 -6.28
C ASP A 68 12.11 2.59 -5.34
N VAL A 69 12.45 2.48 -4.06
CA VAL A 69 11.85 3.27 -2.99
C VAL A 69 12.90 3.75 -2.00
N GLU A 70 12.83 5.04 -1.70
CA GLU A 70 13.67 5.69 -0.71
C GLU A 70 12.83 6.31 0.40
N ILE A 71 13.38 6.34 1.61
CA ILE A 71 12.74 6.96 2.77
C ILE A 71 13.71 7.88 3.49
N THR A 72 13.18 8.94 4.08
CA THR A 72 13.88 9.80 5.02
C THR A 72 13.28 9.67 6.43
N LYS A 73 13.54 10.63 7.29
CA LYS A 73 12.91 10.70 8.63
C LYS A 73 11.40 10.95 8.55
N ASN A 74 10.93 11.63 7.49
CA ASN A 74 9.56 12.14 7.38
C ASN A 74 8.96 12.05 5.97
N SER A 75 9.61 11.35 5.04
CA SER A 75 9.12 11.21 3.67
C SER A 75 9.39 9.84 3.07
N LEU A 76 8.67 9.54 1.99
CA LEU A 76 8.90 8.40 1.12
C LEU A 76 8.85 8.87 -0.33
N HIS A 77 9.88 8.50 -1.08
CA HIS A 77 9.94 8.63 -2.53
C HIS A 77 9.78 7.27 -3.20
N LEU A 78 8.90 7.18 -4.18
CA LEU A 78 8.67 6.00 -5.01
C LEU A 78 8.89 6.36 -6.47
N SER A 79 9.84 5.66 -7.11
CA SER A 79 10.04 5.74 -8.56
C SER A 79 8.98 4.94 -9.31
N PRO A 80 8.65 5.30 -10.56
CA PRO A 80 7.75 4.49 -11.38
C PRO A 80 8.38 3.12 -11.66
N ILE A 81 7.53 2.10 -11.82
CA ILE A 81 7.98 0.75 -12.14
C ILE A 81 7.35 0.25 -13.43
N GLU A 82 8.06 -0.62 -14.13
CA GLU A 82 7.55 -1.28 -15.35
C GLU A 82 6.85 -2.60 -15.04
N LYS A 83 7.27 -3.30 -13.98
CA LYS A 83 6.76 -4.63 -13.65
C LYS A 83 6.78 -4.91 -12.16
N ILE A 84 5.68 -5.48 -11.66
CA ILE A 84 5.55 -5.96 -10.28
C ILE A 84 5.97 -7.43 -10.21
N ASN A 85 6.83 -7.77 -9.23
CA ASN A 85 7.21 -9.16 -8.95
C ASN A 85 6.00 -9.93 -8.41
N LYS A 86 5.81 -11.16 -8.93
CA LYS A 86 4.70 -12.05 -8.58
C LYS A 86 5.06 -12.98 -7.43
N ASN A 87 4.05 -13.54 -6.77
CA ASN A 87 4.18 -14.56 -5.73
C ASN A 87 5.05 -14.11 -4.53
N ILE A 88 4.99 -12.83 -4.21
CA ILE A 88 5.72 -12.26 -3.09
C ILE A 88 4.90 -12.40 -1.82
N SER A 89 5.58 -12.79 -0.73
CA SER A 89 5.01 -12.81 0.63
C SER A 89 5.24 -11.48 1.32
N ILE A 90 4.14 -10.83 1.68
CA ILE A 90 4.09 -9.53 2.37
C ILE A 90 3.99 -9.77 3.87
N ASN A 91 4.94 -9.26 4.63
CA ASN A 91 4.90 -9.26 6.09
C ASN A 91 4.04 -8.10 6.58
N THR A 92 3.19 -8.35 7.55
CA THR A 92 2.27 -7.34 8.09
C THR A 92 2.82 -6.57 9.27
N TYR A 93 3.92 -7.03 9.89
CA TYR A 93 4.55 -6.36 11.05
C TYR A 93 3.56 -6.09 12.20
N ASN A 94 2.59 -6.98 12.41
CA ASN A 94 1.51 -6.78 13.38
C ASN A 94 0.62 -5.55 13.13
N ASP A 95 0.67 -4.98 11.93
CA ASP A 95 -0.06 -3.78 11.53
C ASP A 95 -1.15 -4.11 10.51
N HIS A 96 -2.40 -3.90 10.90
CA HIS A 96 -3.57 -4.12 10.03
C HIS A 96 -3.54 -3.26 8.76
N ARG A 97 -2.95 -2.05 8.82
CA ARG A 97 -2.83 -1.17 7.66
C ARG A 97 -1.88 -1.73 6.61
N MET A 98 -0.83 -2.46 7.02
CA MET A 98 0.03 -3.18 6.07
C MET A 98 -0.77 -4.23 5.30
N ALA A 99 -1.50 -5.12 6.01
CA ALA A 99 -2.33 -6.12 5.35
C ALA A 99 -3.35 -5.50 4.40
N MET A 100 -4.08 -4.47 4.86
CA MET A 100 -5.17 -3.85 4.10
C MET A 100 -4.67 -3.05 2.91
N ALA A 101 -3.55 -2.31 3.05
CA ALA A 101 -3.01 -1.49 1.95
C ALA A 101 -2.42 -2.35 0.82
N PHE A 102 -1.75 -3.47 1.14
CA PHE A 102 -1.15 -4.33 0.12
C PHE A 102 -2.16 -5.25 -0.57
N SER A 103 -3.26 -5.64 0.08
CA SER A 103 -4.24 -6.59 -0.47
C SER A 103 -4.78 -6.23 -1.87
N PRO A 104 -5.07 -4.95 -2.22
CA PRO A 104 -5.54 -4.58 -3.55
C PRO A 104 -4.54 -4.89 -4.68
N LEU A 105 -3.24 -5.07 -4.39
CA LEU A 105 -2.27 -5.48 -5.41
C LEU A 105 -2.56 -6.87 -6.00
N ALA A 106 -3.37 -7.69 -5.30
CA ALA A 106 -3.84 -8.97 -5.83
C ALA A 106 -4.70 -8.82 -7.10
N MET A 107 -5.20 -7.63 -7.42
CA MET A 107 -5.83 -7.31 -8.70
C MET A 107 -4.83 -7.30 -9.88
N LEU A 108 -3.53 -7.16 -9.60
CA LEU A 108 -2.48 -7.05 -10.59
C LEU A 108 -1.57 -8.28 -10.63
N VAL A 109 -1.21 -8.79 -9.46
CA VAL A 109 -0.31 -9.94 -9.30
C VAL A 109 -0.70 -10.78 -8.08
N PRO A 110 -0.54 -12.11 -8.13
CA PRO A 110 -0.73 -12.95 -6.94
C PRO A 110 0.31 -12.60 -5.87
N ILE A 111 -0.18 -12.41 -4.64
CA ILE A 111 0.62 -12.14 -3.43
C ILE A 111 0.14 -13.00 -2.27
N THR A 112 1.00 -13.20 -1.29
CA THR A 112 0.64 -13.81 0.00
C THR A 112 0.70 -12.75 1.09
N ILE A 113 -0.31 -12.67 1.96
CA ILE A 113 -0.28 -11.80 3.15
C ILE A 113 -0.01 -12.68 4.37
N ASN A 114 1.13 -12.46 5.02
CA ASN A 114 1.48 -13.15 6.25
C ASN A 114 0.73 -12.56 7.44
N ASN A 115 0.32 -13.42 8.39
CA ASN A 115 -0.47 -13.02 9.57
C ASN A 115 -1.73 -12.19 9.20
N PRO A 116 -2.62 -12.74 8.35
CA PRO A 116 -3.78 -12.00 7.83
C PRO A 116 -4.78 -11.61 8.91
N GLU A 117 -4.75 -12.24 10.08
CA GLU A 117 -5.62 -11.98 11.23
C GLU A 117 -5.43 -10.58 11.84
N VAL A 118 -4.32 -9.88 11.57
CA VAL A 118 -4.06 -8.52 12.08
C VAL A 118 -5.15 -7.52 11.70
N VAL A 119 -5.89 -7.76 10.61
CA VAL A 119 -6.99 -6.89 10.18
C VAL A 119 -8.15 -6.86 11.16
N THR A 120 -8.30 -7.89 12.01
CA THR A 120 -9.41 -7.99 12.97
C THR A 120 -9.42 -6.86 13.99
N LYS A 121 -8.28 -6.19 14.20
CA LYS A 121 -8.15 -5.02 15.08
C LYS A 121 -9.05 -3.84 14.64
N SER A 122 -9.31 -3.72 13.33
CA SER A 122 -10.07 -2.59 12.78
C SER A 122 -11.16 -2.99 11.81
N TYR A 123 -11.03 -4.12 11.11
CA TYR A 123 -11.98 -4.58 10.11
C TYR A 123 -12.14 -6.11 10.14
N LYS A 124 -12.97 -6.62 11.03
CA LYS A 124 -13.16 -8.07 11.26
C LYS A 124 -13.59 -8.86 10.01
N ASN A 125 -14.37 -8.25 9.14
CA ASN A 125 -14.92 -8.90 7.94
C ASN A 125 -14.07 -8.66 6.68
N PHE A 126 -12.92 -8.02 6.77
CA PHE A 126 -12.12 -7.58 5.61
C PHE A 126 -11.95 -8.67 4.55
N TRP A 127 -11.47 -9.86 4.92
CA TRP A 127 -11.26 -10.95 3.97
C TRP A 127 -12.56 -11.52 3.40
N LYS A 128 -13.63 -11.58 4.22
CA LYS A 128 -14.96 -12.00 3.75
C LYS A 128 -15.51 -11.03 2.71
N ASP A 129 -15.35 -9.73 2.96
CA ASP A 129 -15.88 -8.70 2.08
C ASP A 129 -15.07 -8.62 0.77
N LEU A 130 -13.73 -8.84 0.83
CA LEU A 130 -12.93 -8.99 -0.39
C LEU A 130 -13.37 -10.21 -1.23
N LYS A 131 -13.66 -11.36 -0.59
CA LYS A 131 -14.22 -12.51 -1.31
C LYS A 131 -15.56 -12.19 -1.97
N ALA A 132 -16.42 -11.40 -1.30
CA ALA A 132 -17.73 -11.01 -1.83
C ALA A 132 -17.64 -10.13 -3.09
N ILE A 133 -16.53 -9.42 -3.29
CA ILE A 133 -16.23 -8.65 -4.50
C ILE A 133 -15.26 -9.36 -5.45
N ASN A 134 -15.29 -10.72 -5.41
CA ASN A 134 -14.57 -11.61 -6.34
C ASN A 134 -13.04 -11.66 -6.20
N PHE A 135 -12.46 -11.30 -5.05
CA PHE A 135 -11.08 -11.69 -4.79
C PHE A 135 -11.00 -13.19 -4.53
N ASN A 136 -10.11 -13.87 -5.23
CA ASN A 136 -9.80 -15.27 -4.96
C ASN A 136 -8.82 -15.36 -3.78
N ILE A 137 -9.29 -15.82 -2.62
CA ILE A 137 -8.49 -15.91 -1.39
C ILE A 137 -8.48 -17.36 -0.93
N SER A 138 -7.29 -17.97 -0.90
CA SER A 138 -6.99 -19.31 -0.41
C SER A 138 -6.10 -19.24 0.83
N GLY A 139 -6.24 -20.19 1.72
CA GLY A 139 -5.48 -20.32 2.96
C GLY A 139 -6.35 -20.72 4.11
#